data_9badcf93919bfbbb09dc38d4c867aacb
#
_entry.id   9badcf93919bfbbb09dc38d4c867aacb
#
_cell.length_a   1.000
_cell.length_b   1.000
_cell.length_c   1.000
_cell.angle_alpha   90.00
_cell.angle_beta   90.00
_cell.angle_gamma   90.00
#
_symmetry.space_group_name_H-M   'P 1'
#
loop_
_entity.id
_entity.type
_entity.pdbx_description
1 polymer ?
#
loop_
_entity_poly.entity_id
_entity_poly.type
_entity_poly.pdbx_seq_one_letter_code
_entity_poly.pdbx_strand_id
1 'polypeptide(L)'
;HSLNFLEMALSTDKIEKVAKPDGYGKKTGDCGDTIECFLIRNNKDIKSVSHWIQGCRYTIACCNTVARLLEGKTIEAAWDISPDDIDNFLETLPEDHYHCAELAVGALYLALADLNWKMEHRPF
;
A
#
# COMPACT_ATOMS: atom_id res chain seq x y z
N HIS A 1 -3.28 20.09 8.80
CA HIS A 1 -2.93 19.11 7.76
C HIS A 1 -3.66 19.44 6.45
N SER A 2 -3.11 18.98 5.33
CA SER A 2 -3.73 19.15 4.01
C SER A 2 -5.04 18.36 3.92
N LEU A 3 -5.88 18.72 2.92
CA LEU A 3 -7.10 17.95 2.64
C LEU A 3 -6.77 16.53 2.22
N ASN A 4 -5.72 16.34 1.43
CA ASN A 4 -5.28 14.99 1.01
C ASN A 4 -4.91 14.15 2.23
N PHE A 5 -4.16 14.71 3.17
CA PHE A 5 -3.80 13.99 4.38
C PHE A 5 -5.03 13.60 5.18
N LEU A 6 -5.95 14.53 5.41
CA LEU A 6 -7.16 14.27 6.19
C LEU A 6 -8.03 13.21 5.53
N GLU A 7 -8.22 13.29 4.22
CA GLU A 7 -8.97 12.28 3.48
C GLU A 7 -8.36 10.90 3.63
N MET A 8 -7.04 10.79 3.46
CA MET A 8 -6.36 9.50 3.54
C MET A 8 -6.31 8.97 4.97
N ALA A 9 -6.16 9.82 5.96
CA ALA A 9 -6.12 9.39 7.37
C ALA A 9 -7.47 8.89 7.88
N LEU A 10 -8.57 9.38 7.31
CA LEU A 10 -9.93 9.07 7.76
C LEU A 10 -10.65 8.03 6.90
N SER A 11 -10.13 7.68 5.74
CA SER A 11 -10.77 6.69 4.85
C SER A 11 -10.63 5.29 5.42
N THR A 12 -11.72 4.52 5.38
CA THR A 12 -11.77 3.15 5.91
C THR A 12 -12.17 2.09 4.88
N ASP A 13 -12.63 2.50 3.71
CA ASP A 13 -13.16 1.59 2.69
C ASP A 13 -12.11 0.62 2.12
N LYS A 14 -10.83 0.95 2.22
CA LYS A 14 -9.72 0.09 1.79
C LYS A 14 -8.97 -0.57 2.94
N ILE A 15 -9.45 -0.40 4.18
CA ILE A 15 -8.88 -1.05 5.37
C ILE A 15 -9.66 -2.33 5.60
N GLU A 16 -9.18 -3.42 5.03
CA GLU A 16 -9.87 -4.71 5.04
C GLU A 16 -8.90 -5.84 4.76
N LYS A 17 -9.26 -7.03 5.21
CA LYS A 17 -8.55 -8.25 4.83
C LYS A 17 -9.22 -8.86 3.62
N VAL A 18 -8.42 -9.39 2.70
CA VAL A 18 -8.91 -10.07 1.49
C VAL A 18 -8.52 -11.55 1.57
N ALA A 19 -9.50 -12.44 1.45
CA ALA A 19 -9.30 -13.87 1.71
C ALA A 19 -8.38 -14.57 0.70
N LYS A 20 -8.46 -14.21 -0.58
CA LYS A 20 -7.67 -14.83 -1.64
C LYS A 20 -7.06 -13.77 -2.54
N PRO A 21 -6.10 -13.01 -2.03
CA PRO A 21 -5.49 -11.96 -2.84
C PRO A 21 -4.60 -12.57 -3.92
N ASP A 22 -4.43 -11.83 -5.01
CA ASP A 22 -3.47 -12.19 -6.05
C ASP A 22 -2.03 -11.91 -5.60
N GLY A 23 -1.85 -10.95 -4.70
CA GLY A 23 -0.57 -10.67 -4.06
C GLY A 23 -0.78 -10.26 -2.62
N TYR A 24 0.12 -10.71 -1.75
CA TYR A 24 0.07 -10.43 -0.32
C TYR A 24 1.47 -10.13 0.20
N GLY A 25 1.58 -9.07 1.00
CA GLY A 25 2.82 -8.74 1.68
C GLY A 25 2.55 -8.22 3.08
N LYS A 26 3.40 -8.62 4.03
CA LYS A 26 3.31 -8.18 5.41
C LYS A 26 4.66 -7.65 5.84
N LYS A 27 4.67 -6.48 6.46
CA LYS A 27 5.90 -5.88 6.95
C LYS A 27 5.65 -5.17 8.28
N THR A 28 6.59 -5.33 9.20
CA THR A 28 6.60 -4.64 10.49
C THR A 28 7.78 -3.67 10.51
N GLY A 29 7.51 -2.43 10.86
CA GLY A 29 8.53 -1.41 10.99
C GLY A 29 9.19 -1.40 12.37
N ASP A 30 10.29 -0.65 12.49
CA ASP A 30 11.04 -0.52 13.74
C ASP A 30 10.21 0.11 14.86
N CYS A 31 9.20 0.91 14.50
CA CYS A 31 8.27 1.52 15.46
C CYS A 31 7.21 0.53 15.99
N GLY A 32 7.17 -0.70 15.47
CA GLY A 32 6.20 -1.72 15.86
C GLY A 32 4.93 -1.73 15.03
N ASP A 33 4.74 -0.80 14.12
CA ASP A 33 3.59 -0.79 13.22
C ASP A 33 3.69 -1.96 12.24
N THR A 34 2.56 -2.60 11.96
CA THR A 34 2.50 -3.74 11.03
C THR A 34 1.49 -3.45 9.94
N ILE A 35 1.89 -3.68 8.70
CA ILE A 35 1.06 -3.50 7.51
C ILE A 35 0.95 -4.83 6.78
N GLU A 36 -0.30 -5.23 6.46
CA GLU A 36 -0.58 -6.30 5.52
C GLU A 36 -1.17 -5.65 4.26
N CYS A 37 -0.58 -5.92 3.10
CA CYS A 37 -1.01 -5.36 1.82
C CYS A 37 -1.60 -6.48 0.97
N PHE A 38 -2.81 -6.26 0.45
CA PHE A 38 -3.55 -7.21 -0.37
C PHE A 38 -3.77 -6.61 -1.76
N LEU A 39 -3.32 -7.29 -2.79
CA LEU A 39 -3.47 -6.85 -4.18
C LEU A 39 -4.42 -7.77 -4.92
N ILE A 40 -5.34 -7.17 -5.67
CA ILE A 40 -6.18 -7.87 -6.63
C ILE A 40 -5.83 -7.31 -8.00
N ARG A 41 -5.56 -8.19 -8.97
CA ARG A 41 -5.25 -7.79 -10.33
C ARG A 41 -6.39 -8.05 -11.29
N ASN A 42 -6.39 -7.31 -12.39
CA ASN A 42 -7.18 -7.59 -13.58
C ASN A 42 -6.19 -7.61 -14.76
N ASN A 43 -5.83 -8.82 -15.21
CA ASN A 43 -4.73 -9.02 -16.17
C ASN A 43 -3.43 -8.40 -15.64
N LYS A 44 -2.91 -7.36 -16.29
CA LYS A 44 -1.65 -6.69 -15.91
C LYS A 44 -1.90 -5.41 -15.11
N ASP A 45 -3.16 -5.13 -14.75
CA ASP A 45 -3.51 -3.93 -14.01
C ASP A 45 -3.79 -4.25 -12.55
N ILE A 46 -3.51 -3.29 -11.68
CA ILE A 46 -3.90 -3.33 -10.27
C ILE A 46 -5.37 -2.93 -10.19
N LYS A 47 -6.23 -3.89 -9.87
CA LYS A 47 -7.66 -3.63 -9.73
C LYS A 47 -7.98 -3.03 -8.36
N SER A 48 -7.38 -3.56 -7.30
CA SER A 48 -7.67 -3.14 -5.95
C SER A 48 -6.45 -3.30 -5.05
N VAL A 49 -6.26 -2.35 -4.15
CA VAL A 49 -5.24 -2.39 -3.11
C VAL A 49 -5.94 -2.18 -1.78
N SER A 50 -5.84 -3.16 -0.90
CA SER A 50 -6.40 -3.09 0.45
C SER A 50 -5.31 -3.34 1.47
N HIS A 51 -5.53 -2.86 2.69
CA HIS A 51 -4.55 -3.02 3.76
C HIS A 51 -5.23 -3.41 5.06
N TRP A 52 -4.52 -4.18 5.88
CA TRP A 52 -4.86 -4.35 7.28
C TRP A 52 -3.69 -3.81 8.10
N ILE A 53 -3.97 -2.92 9.04
CA ILE A 53 -2.94 -2.09 9.66
C ILE A 53 -3.06 -2.13 11.17
N GLN A 54 -1.95 -2.38 11.84
CA GLN A 54 -1.79 -2.14 13.27
C GLN A 54 -0.79 -1.00 13.39
N GLY A 55 -1.29 0.22 13.51
CA GLY A 55 -0.46 1.41 13.50
C GLY A 55 -1.25 2.68 13.74
N CYS A 56 -0.57 3.81 13.60
CA CYS A 56 -1.17 5.12 13.82
C CYS A 56 -1.85 5.67 12.57
N ARG A 57 -2.49 6.83 12.73
CA ARG A 57 -3.17 7.50 11.61
C ARG A 57 -2.23 7.86 10.46
N TYR A 58 -0.95 8.10 10.73
CA TYR A 58 0.03 8.41 9.67
C TYR A 58 0.31 7.18 8.80
N THR A 59 0.37 6.01 9.42
CA THR A 59 0.51 4.74 8.69
C THR A 59 -0.72 4.47 7.84
N ILE A 60 -1.92 4.70 8.39
CA ILE A 60 -3.18 4.55 7.66
C ILE A 60 -3.21 5.50 6.46
N ALA A 61 -2.83 6.76 6.66
CA ALA A 61 -2.80 7.74 5.58
C ALA A 61 -1.85 7.31 4.46
N CYS A 62 -0.67 6.80 4.81
CA CYS A 62 0.30 6.34 3.82
C CYS A 62 -0.22 5.13 3.04
N CYS A 63 -0.84 4.17 3.70
CA CYS A 63 -1.41 2.98 3.04
C CYS A 63 -2.57 3.36 2.11
N ASN A 64 -3.47 4.22 2.55
CA ASN A 64 -4.57 4.68 1.70
C ASN A 64 -4.05 5.46 0.49
N THR A 65 -2.93 6.17 0.64
CA THR A 65 -2.30 6.87 -0.48
C THR A 65 -1.76 5.87 -1.50
N VAL A 66 -1.13 4.78 -1.06
CA VAL A 66 -0.69 3.71 -1.96
C VAL A 66 -1.88 3.19 -2.78
N ALA A 67 -3.01 2.91 -2.13
CA ALA A 67 -4.21 2.45 -2.83
C ALA A 67 -4.70 3.50 -3.84
N ARG A 68 -4.77 4.76 -3.43
CA ARG A 68 -5.23 5.85 -4.30
C ARG A 68 -4.34 6.00 -5.54
N LEU A 69 -3.03 5.92 -5.37
CA LEU A 69 -2.08 6.14 -6.46
C LEU A 69 -1.99 4.93 -7.41
N LEU A 70 -2.26 3.72 -6.92
CA LEU A 70 -1.99 2.51 -7.70
C LEU A 70 -3.22 1.83 -8.31
N GLU A 71 -4.40 2.02 -7.75
CA GLU A 71 -5.60 1.41 -8.35
C GLU A 71 -5.80 1.92 -9.77
N GLY A 72 -5.93 1.01 -10.73
CA GLY A 72 -6.04 1.32 -12.14
C GLY A 72 -4.72 1.44 -12.88
N LYS A 73 -3.59 1.41 -12.17
CA LYS A 73 -2.26 1.43 -12.81
C LYS A 73 -1.82 0.00 -13.15
N THR A 74 -0.81 -0.11 -14.02
CA THR A 74 -0.24 -1.42 -14.34
C THR A 74 0.60 -1.94 -13.17
N ILE A 75 0.76 -3.26 -13.10
CA ILE A 75 1.65 -3.90 -12.11
C ILE A 75 3.08 -3.37 -12.29
N GLU A 76 3.51 -3.19 -13.54
CA GLU A 76 4.84 -2.66 -13.84
C GLU A 76 5.03 -1.26 -13.27
N ALA A 77 4.05 -0.37 -13.48
CA ALA A 77 4.10 0.99 -12.95
C ALA A 77 4.09 1.03 -11.42
N ALA A 78 3.46 0.05 -10.78
CA ALA A 78 3.40 -0.01 -9.32
C ALA A 78 4.79 -0.17 -8.69
N TRP A 79 5.74 -0.81 -9.38
CA TRP A 79 7.11 -0.95 -8.88
C TRP A 79 7.87 0.38 -8.80
N ASP A 80 7.39 1.41 -9.49
CA ASP A 80 8.06 2.71 -9.53
C ASP A 80 7.64 3.65 -8.40
N ILE A 81 6.64 3.26 -7.60
CA ILE A 81 6.22 4.10 -6.49
C ILE A 81 7.32 4.19 -5.43
N SER A 82 7.51 5.40 -4.90
CA SER A 82 8.49 5.65 -3.87
C SER A 82 7.86 6.28 -2.63
N PRO A 83 8.55 6.26 -1.47
CA PRO A 83 8.07 6.98 -0.30
C PRO A 83 7.85 8.48 -0.56
N ASP A 84 8.68 9.09 -1.41
CA ASP A 84 8.52 10.50 -1.77
C ASP A 84 7.21 10.77 -2.51
N ASP A 85 6.75 9.84 -3.34
CA ASP A 85 5.46 9.98 -4.02
C ASP A 85 4.32 10.07 -3.02
N ILE A 86 4.39 9.28 -1.95
CA ILE A 86 3.40 9.29 -0.87
C ILE A 86 3.48 10.60 -0.10
N ASP A 87 4.69 11.01 0.26
CA ASP A 87 4.93 12.25 1.00
C ASP A 87 4.43 13.47 0.21
N ASN A 88 4.72 13.51 -1.09
CA ASN A 88 4.29 14.59 -1.96
C ASN A 88 2.77 14.65 -2.08
N PHE A 89 2.10 13.49 -2.18
CA PHE A 89 0.63 13.45 -2.24
C PHE A 89 0.00 13.96 -0.96
N LEU A 90 0.53 13.56 0.20
CA LEU A 90 -0.02 13.93 1.50
C LEU A 90 0.30 15.39 1.88
N GLU A 91 1.38 15.95 1.35
CA GLU A 91 1.84 17.33 1.55
C GLU A 91 2.27 17.66 2.98
N THR A 92 1.54 17.19 3.99
CA THR A 92 1.76 17.55 5.39
C THR A 92 2.10 16.36 6.29
N LEU A 93 2.67 15.29 5.72
CA LEU A 93 3.19 14.20 6.54
C LEU A 93 4.37 14.72 7.35
N PRO A 94 4.34 14.61 8.70
CA PRO A 94 5.46 15.07 9.52
C PRO A 94 6.76 14.32 9.18
N GLU A 95 7.89 15.02 9.23
CA GLU A 95 9.19 14.42 8.91
C GLU A 95 9.51 13.20 9.78
N ASP A 96 9.15 13.24 11.05
CA ASP A 96 9.38 12.13 11.98
C ASP A 96 8.44 10.94 11.71
N HIS A 97 7.53 11.06 10.75
CA HIS A 97 6.66 9.98 10.29
C HIS A 97 6.92 9.57 8.85
N TYR A 98 7.99 10.05 8.24
CA TYR A 98 8.39 9.63 6.88
C TYR A 98 8.59 8.10 6.81
N HIS A 99 9.04 7.48 7.89
CA HIS A 99 9.20 6.03 7.95
C HIS A 99 7.89 5.28 7.71
N CYS A 100 6.72 5.91 7.94
CA CYS A 100 5.43 5.31 7.64
C CYS A 100 5.25 5.15 6.13
N ALA A 101 5.73 6.11 5.34
CA ALA A 101 5.71 6.02 3.88
C ALA A 101 6.65 4.91 3.39
N GLU A 102 7.83 4.80 3.99
CA GLU A 102 8.79 3.75 3.68
C GLU A 102 8.22 2.36 4.00
N LEU A 103 7.55 2.22 5.14
CA LEU A 103 6.92 0.97 5.55
C LEU A 103 5.80 0.57 4.58
N ALA A 104 4.96 1.53 4.18
CA ALA A 104 3.86 1.28 3.24
C ALA A 104 4.40 0.81 1.88
N VAL A 105 5.43 1.46 1.36
CA VAL A 105 6.05 1.05 0.09
C VAL A 105 6.72 -0.31 0.22
N GLY A 106 7.37 -0.57 1.35
CA GLY A 106 7.99 -1.87 1.61
C GLY A 106 6.98 -3.02 1.62
N ALA A 107 5.84 -2.83 2.28
CA ALA A 107 4.77 -3.83 2.28
C ALA A 107 4.21 -4.04 0.87
N LEU A 108 4.06 -2.96 0.11
CA LEU A 108 3.62 -3.05 -1.29
C LEU A 108 4.60 -3.88 -2.13
N TYR A 109 5.90 -3.62 -2.01
CA TYR A 109 6.91 -4.37 -2.78
C TYR A 109 6.87 -5.86 -2.47
N LEU A 110 6.65 -6.23 -1.21
CA LEU A 110 6.48 -7.63 -0.83
C LEU A 110 5.23 -8.23 -1.49
N ALA A 111 4.14 -7.48 -1.52
CA ALA A 111 2.90 -7.93 -2.16
C ALA A 111 3.07 -8.06 -3.67
N LEU A 112 3.78 -7.14 -4.31
CA LEU A 112 4.07 -7.21 -5.75
C LEU A 112 4.97 -8.40 -6.09
N ALA A 113 5.96 -8.68 -5.26
CA ALA A 113 6.83 -9.84 -5.44
C ALA A 113 6.02 -11.14 -5.36
N ASP A 114 5.12 -11.24 -4.39
CA ASP A 114 4.23 -12.39 -4.25
C ASP A 114 3.28 -12.51 -5.45
N LEU A 115 2.73 -11.41 -5.91
CA LEU A 115 1.88 -11.35 -7.09
C LEU A 115 2.61 -11.89 -8.33
N ASN A 116 3.82 -11.39 -8.58
CA ASN A 116 4.63 -11.84 -9.72
C ASN A 116 4.95 -13.33 -9.63
N TRP A 117 5.31 -13.79 -8.43
CA TRP A 117 5.61 -15.21 -8.23
C TRP A 117 4.39 -16.08 -8.54
N LYS A 118 3.22 -15.71 -8.06
CA LYS A 118 1.96 -16.44 -8.29
C LYS A 118 1.57 -16.44 -9.77
N MET A 119 1.79 -15.33 -10.47
CA MET A 119 1.51 -15.24 -11.91
C MET A 119 2.39 -16.20 -12.72
N GLU A 120 3.66 -16.38 -12.31
CA GLU A 120 4.60 -17.25 -12.97
C GLU A 120 4.42 -18.73 -12.63
N HIS A 121 3.92 -19.03 -11.43
CA HIS A 121 3.86 -20.40 -10.88
C HIS A 121 2.45 -20.92 -10.69
N ARG A 122 1.43 -20.21 -11.18
CA ARG A 122 0.05 -20.68 -11.02
C ARG A 122 -0.20 -21.96 -11.81
N PRO A 123 -0.95 -22.91 -11.25
CA PRO A 123 -1.33 -24.11 -11.98
C PRO A 123 -2.32 -23.77 -13.09
N PHE A 124 -2.37 -24.62 -14.10
CA PHE A 124 -3.26 -24.47 -15.25
C PHE A 124 -4.69 -24.87 -14.91
#